data_080b6b8977f1c21163df6c7367dc1630
#
_entry.id   080b6b8977f1c21163df6c7367dc1630
#
_cell.length_a   1.000
_cell.length_b   1.000
_cell.length_c   1.000
_cell.angle_alpha   90.00
_cell.angle_beta   90.00
_cell.angle_gamma   90.00
#
_symmetry.space_group_name_H-M   'P 1'
#
loop_
_entity.id
_entity.type
_entity.pdbx_description
1 polymer ?
#
loop_
_entity_poly.entity_id
_entity_poly.type
_entity_poly.pdbx_seq_one_letter_code
_entity_poly.pdbx_strand_id
1 'polypeptide(L)'
;MRATPLSTLSDELAPALVPDEPSVMPSANAGPPPDADYDELAAFHGIERERLVLIHPGSHRDAPAWPAERYADVADQLAADGWQIAIVGDAPDPERTAGVLGAMQTAALFLAGTVAPRTLPQLIANARLLVSDDAAASSPVATARALGTPHIVLDEHPRDTGSDAIAARARAALSKTGDAHPGEPFTLHMPAAHESA
;
A
#
# COMPACT_ATOMS: atom_id res chain seq x y z
N MET A 1 -18.41 84.86 20.75
CA MET A 1 -19.84 84.68 20.60
C MET A 1 -20.15 83.40 19.88
N ARG A 2 -20.97 82.60 20.52
CA ARG A 2 -21.70 81.43 20.03
C ARG A 2 -20.90 80.19 19.69
N ALA A 3 -20.96 79.28 20.63
CA ALA A 3 -20.67 77.83 20.52
C ALA A 3 -21.73 77.11 19.68
N THR A 4 -21.31 76.12 18.94
CA THR A 4 -22.19 75.17 18.30
C THR A 4 -21.91 73.79 18.89
N PRO A 5 -22.93 73.02 19.26
CA PRO A 5 -22.74 71.72 19.93
C PRO A 5 -22.44 70.64 18.93
N LEU A 6 -21.54 69.74 19.35
CA LEU A 6 -21.20 68.46 18.73
C LEU A 6 -22.38 67.52 18.84
N SER A 7 -22.82 67.03 17.69
CA SER A 7 -23.77 65.96 17.55
C SER A 7 -23.03 64.60 17.71
N THR A 8 -23.50 63.78 18.61
CA THR A 8 -23.08 62.45 18.89
C THR A 8 -23.43 61.51 17.73
N LEU A 9 -22.41 60.93 17.09
CA LEU A 9 -22.59 59.81 16.20
C LEU A 9 -22.33 58.55 17.04
N SER A 10 -23.40 57.82 17.23
CA SER A 10 -23.32 56.45 17.77
C SER A 10 -22.54 55.56 16.81
N ASP A 11 -21.47 55.08 17.30
CA ASP A 11 -20.65 54.09 16.62
C ASP A 11 -21.34 52.74 16.75
N GLU A 12 -22.08 52.36 15.69
CA GLU A 12 -22.74 51.09 15.55
C GLU A 12 -21.68 50.06 15.10
N LEU A 13 -21.20 49.30 16.07
CA LEU A 13 -20.26 48.22 15.85
C LEU A 13 -20.96 47.11 15.02
N ALA A 14 -20.74 47.11 13.72
CA ALA A 14 -21.07 45.99 12.88
C ALA A 14 -20.21 44.78 13.30
N PRO A 15 -20.80 43.58 13.46
CA PRO A 15 -20.02 42.39 13.75
C PRO A 15 -19.09 42.11 12.58
N ALA A 16 -17.80 42.00 12.88
CA ALA A 16 -16.78 41.58 11.94
C ALA A 16 -17.17 40.20 11.37
N LEU A 17 -17.43 40.17 10.08
CA LEU A 17 -17.50 38.94 9.32
C LEU A 17 -16.14 38.20 9.48
N VAL A 18 -16.14 37.17 10.30
CA VAL A 18 -15.06 36.20 10.31
C VAL A 18 -15.03 35.60 8.90
N PRO A 19 -13.93 35.71 8.16
CA PRO A 19 -13.85 35.04 6.88
C PRO A 19 -14.01 33.54 7.13
N ASP A 20 -15.00 32.97 6.46
CA ASP A 20 -15.23 31.53 6.40
C ASP A 20 -13.91 30.89 5.96
N GLU A 21 -13.28 30.13 6.87
CA GLU A 21 -12.09 29.38 6.55
C GLU A 21 -12.46 28.48 5.37
N PRO A 22 -11.67 28.48 4.27
CA PRO A 22 -11.95 27.58 3.18
C PRO A 22 -11.88 26.17 3.75
N SER A 23 -13.01 25.48 3.76
CA SER A 23 -13.04 24.02 4.00
C SER A 23 -12.08 23.39 3.02
N VAL A 24 -10.89 23.08 3.49
CA VAL A 24 -9.89 22.35 2.70
C VAL A 24 -10.48 20.98 2.46
N MET A 25 -11.13 20.81 1.32
CA MET A 25 -11.49 19.49 0.83
C MET A 25 -10.21 18.66 0.79
N PRO A 26 -10.16 17.49 1.43
CA PRO A 26 -8.98 16.62 1.31
C PRO A 26 -8.74 16.36 -0.16
N SER A 27 -7.54 16.69 -0.61
CA SER A 27 -7.12 16.45 -1.99
C SER A 27 -7.32 14.96 -2.28
N ALA A 28 -8.06 14.66 -3.35
CA ALA A 28 -8.32 13.28 -3.78
C ALA A 28 -7.03 12.48 -4.10
N ASN A 29 -5.87 13.13 -4.05
CA ASN A 29 -4.54 12.55 -4.23
C ASN A 29 -3.70 12.54 -2.94
N ALA A 30 -4.28 12.85 -1.77
CA ALA A 30 -3.57 12.67 -0.52
C ALA A 30 -3.51 11.16 -0.21
N GLY A 31 -2.30 10.62 -0.11
CA GLY A 31 -2.09 9.28 0.45
C GLY A 31 -2.67 9.17 1.87
N PRO A 32 -2.70 7.96 2.45
CA PRO A 32 -3.14 7.80 3.83
C PRO A 32 -2.28 8.66 4.75
N PRO A 33 -2.78 9.09 5.92
CA PRO A 33 -1.98 9.82 6.88
C PRO A 33 -0.66 9.09 7.15
N PRO A 34 0.48 9.80 7.27
CA PRO A 34 1.78 9.15 7.48
C PRO A 34 1.83 8.31 8.76
N ASP A 35 0.85 8.51 9.62
CA ASP A 35 0.65 7.79 10.88
C ASP A 35 -0.55 6.85 10.86
N ALA A 36 -1.10 6.54 9.69
CA ALA A 36 -2.22 5.63 9.57
C ALA A 36 -1.93 4.29 10.26
N ASP A 37 -2.87 3.80 11.04
CA ASP A 37 -2.84 2.44 11.54
C ASP A 37 -3.27 1.45 10.43
N TYR A 38 -3.28 0.15 10.75
CA TYR A 38 -3.63 -0.86 9.76
C TYR A 38 -5.06 -0.71 9.24
N ASP A 39 -6.02 -0.40 10.10
CA ASP A 39 -7.43 -0.35 9.71
C ASP A 39 -7.70 0.88 8.79
N GLU A 40 -7.06 2.00 9.07
CA GLU A 40 -7.09 3.18 8.20
C GLU A 40 -6.43 2.90 6.85
N LEU A 41 -5.25 2.26 6.87
CA LEU A 41 -4.54 1.86 5.65
C LEU A 41 -5.38 0.89 4.81
N ALA A 42 -5.98 -0.11 5.46
CA ALA A 42 -6.80 -1.11 4.81
C ALA A 42 -8.06 -0.51 4.19
N ALA A 43 -8.74 0.38 4.91
CA ALA A 43 -9.92 1.09 4.41
C ALA A 43 -9.57 2.01 3.23
N PHE A 44 -8.44 2.73 3.32
CA PHE A 44 -8.02 3.66 2.27
C PHE A 44 -7.67 2.95 0.96
N HIS A 45 -6.93 1.83 1.05
CA HIS A 45 -6.46 1.08 -0.12
C HIS A 45 -7.37 -0.08 -0.53
N GLY A 46 -8.45 -0.36 0.20
CA GLY A 46 -9.32 -1.50 -0.06
C GLY A 46 -8.62 -2.84 0.15
N ILE A 47 -7.86 -2.99 1.24
CA ILE A 47 -7.11 -4.22 1.54
C ILE A 47 -8.06 -5.31 2.03
N GLU A 48 -8.05 -6.45 1.35
CA GLU A 48 -8.81 -7.64 1.70
C GLU A 48 -7.91 -8.67 2.38
N ARG A 49 -8.00 -8.79 3.72
CA ARG A 49 -7.13 -9.67 4.55
C ARG A 49 -7.09 -11.11 4.06
N GLU A 50 -8.26 -11.66 3.70
CA GLU A 50 -8.39 -13.05 3.27
C GLU A 50 -7.71 -13.34 1.94
N ARG A 51 -7.37 -12.30 1.19
CA ARG A 51 -6.82 -12.40 -0.17
C ARG A 51 -5.47 -11.73 -0.35
N LEU A 52 -4.94 -11.10 0.69
CA LEU A 52 -3.74 -10.26 0.58
C LEU A 52 -2.47 -11.08 0.44
N VAL A 53 -1.73 -10.84 -0.64
CA VAL A 53 -0.37 -11.34 -0.86
C VAL A 53 0.57 -10.14 -0.99
N LEU A 54 1.62 -10.13 -0.17
CA LEU A 54 2.64 -9.09 -0.18
C LEU A 54 3.82 -9.51 -1.05
N ILE A 55 4.22 -8.63 -1.95
CA ILE A 55 5.45 -8.72 -2.75
C ILE A 55 6.41 -7.67 -2.23
N HIS A 56 7.55 -8.11 -1.71
CA HIS A 56 8.61 -7.25 -1.21
C HIS A 56 9.89 -7.50 -1.99
N PRO A 57 10.18 -6.70 -3.03
CA PRO A 57 11.49 -6.70 -3.67
C PRO A 57 12.49 -6.12 -2.68
N GLY A 58 13.44 -6.92 -2.24
CA GLY A 58 14.38 -6.54 -1.20
C GLY A 58 15.25 -5.34 -1.59
N SER A 59 15.81 -4.67 -0.60
CA SER A 59 16.58 -3.42 -0.74
C SER A 59 18.09 -3.63 -0.88
N HIS A 60 18.57 -4.85 -1.03
CA HIS A 60 20.00 -5.14 -1.09
C HIS A 60 20.65 -4.62 -2.37
N ARG A 61 21.50 -3.59 -2.21
CA ARG A 61 22.28 -3.01 -3.32
C ARG A 61 23.40 -3.92 -3.79
N ASP A 62 23.88 -4.81 -2.92
CA ASP A 62 25.10 -5.61 -3.12
C ASP A 62 24.82 -7.10 -3.40
N ALA A 63 23.59 -7.55 -3.36
CA ALA A 63 23.20 -8.92 -3.68
C ALA A 63 22.56 -9.01 -5.07
N PRO A 64 22.71 -10.14 -5.79
CA PRO A 64 22.01 -10.36 -7.04
C PRO A 64 20.51 -10.40 -6.76
N ALA A 65 19.86 -9.29 -7.09
CA ALA A 65 18.44 -9.12 -6.92
C ALA A 65 17.63 -9.98 -7.89
N TRP A 66 16.50 -10.43 -7.44
CA TRP A 66 15.53 -11.05 -8.34
C TRP A 66 15.03 -10.00 -9.35
N PRO A 67 14.97 -10.33 -10.66
CA PRO A 67 14.51 -9.39 -11.66
C PRO A 67 13.06 -8.94 -11.42
N ALA A 68 12.77 -7.66 -11.71
CA ALA A 68 11.44 -7.08 -11.55
C ALA A 68 10.38 -7.83 -12.36
N GLU A 69 10.72 -8.26 -13.57
CA GLU A 69 9.86 -9.01 -14.48
C GLU A 69 9.45 -10.35 -13.89
N ARG A 70 10.35 -11.02 -13.16
CA ARG A 70 10.03 -12.30 -12.52
C ARG A 70 9.11 -12.13 -11.31
N TYR A 71 9.28 -11.04 -10.54
CA TYR A 71 8.31 -10.68 -9.50
C TYR A 71 6.94 -10.42 -10.09
N ALA A 72 6.90 -9.65 -11.19
CA ALA A 72 5.67 -9.36 -11.92
C ALA A 72 4.99 -10.64 -12.42
N ASP A 73 5.73 -11.57 -13.02
CA ASP A 73 5.20 -12.85 -13.47
C ASP A 73 4.56 -13.66 -12.33
N VAL A 74 5.20 -13.71 -11.15
CA VAL A 74 4.65 -14.39 -9.97
C VAL A 74 3.39 -13.66 -9.48
N ALA A 75 3.44 -12.35 -9.40
CA ALA A 75 2.32 -11.51 -8.96
C ALA A 75 1.12 -11.65 -9.89
N ASP A 76 1.33 -11.60 -11.20
CA ASP A 76 0.28 -11.76 -12.22
C ASP A 76 -0.38 -13.13 -12.16
N GLN A 77 0.41 -14.21 -11.97
CA GLN A 77 -0.14 -15.55 -11.81
C GLN A 77 -1.02 -15.66 -10.56
N LEU A 78 -0.59 -15.08 -9.43
CA LEU A 78 -1.38 -15.08 -8.20
C LEU A 78 -2.60 -14.18 -8.30
N ALA A 79 -2.50 -13.04 -8.98
CA ALA A 79 -3.64 -12.18 -9.24
C ALA A 79 -4.69 -12.87 -10.13
N ALA A 80 -4.26 -13.65 -11.14
CA ALA A 80 -5.15 -14.47 -11.97
C ALA A 80 -5.86 -15.58 -11.19
N ASP A 81 -5.24 -16.07 -10.11
CA ASP A 81 -5.87 -17.01 -9.16
C ASP A 81 -6.82 -16.28 -8.17
N GLY A 82 -6.97 -14.96 -8.29
CA GLY A 82 -7.86 -14.15 -7.48
C GLY A 82 -7.24 -13.57 -6.20
N TRP A 83 -5.94 -13.63 -6.01
CA TRP A 83 -5.28 -13.01 -4.88
C TRP A 83 -5.11 -11.49 -5.08
N GLN A 84 -5.28 -10.72 -4.02
CA GLN A 84 -4.99 -9.29 -4.03
C GLN A 84 -3.50 -9.08 -3.82
N ILE A 85 -2.83 -8.50 -4.79
CA ILE A 85 -1.39 -8.25 -4.74
C ILE A 85 -1.14 -6.85 -4.18
N ALA A 86 -0.23 -6.76 -3.21
CA ALA A 86 0.28 -5.47 -2.73
C ALA A 86 1.81 -5.47 -2.77
N ILE A 87 2.38 -4.44 -3.42
CA ILE A 87 3.82 -4.24 -3.48
C ILE A 87 4.21 -3.35 -2.31
N VAL A 88 5.07 -3.87 -1.45
CA VAL A 88 5.64 -3.18 -0.29
C VAL A 88 7.14 -3.03 -0.47
N GLY A 89 7.72 -2.00 0.13
CA GLY A 89 9.17 -1.79 0.09
C GLY A 89 9.56 -0.53 0.84
N ASP A 90 10.83 -0.43 1.16
CA ASP A 90 11.39 0.72 1.84
C ASP A 90 11.51 1.93 0.91
N ALA A 91 11.35 3.12 1.48
CA ALA A 91 11.48 4.40 0.78
C ALA A 91 12.83 4.62 0.03
N PRO A 92 13.97 3.97 0.41
CA PRO A 92 15.25 4.22 -0.24
C PRO A 92 15.40 3.66 -1.66
N ASP A 93 14.54 2.72 -2.08
CA ASP A 93 14.61 2.15 -3.45
C ASP A 93 13.24 2.08 -4.14
N PRO A 94 12.65 3.24 -4.44
CA PRO A 94 11.36 3.30 -5.12
C PRO A 94 11.43 2.79 -6.56
N GLU A 95 12.59 2.82 -7.20
CA GLU A 95 12.75 2.37 -8.58
C GLU A 95 12.52 0.88 -8.72
N ARG A 96 12.96 0.11 -7.74
CA ARG A 96 12.85 -1.35 -7.76
C ARG A 96 11.39 -1.81 -7.60
N THR A 97 10.69 -1.26 -6.62
CA THR A 97 9.27 -1.53 -6.41
C THR A 97 8.40 -1.03 -7.55
N ALA A 98 8.71 0.17 -8.08
CA ALA A 98 8.04 0.71 -9.27
C ALA A 98 8.33 -0.12 -10.53
N GLY A 99 9.53 -0.70 -10.64
CA GLY A 99 9.90 -1.60 -11.72
C GLY A 99 9.04 -2.86 -11.75
N VAL A 100 8.76 -3.45 -10.59
CA VAL A 100 7.83 -4.60 -10.49
C VAL A 100 6.44 -4.21 -10.94
N LEU A 101 5.90 -3.10 -10.40
CA LEU A 101 4.58 -2.62 -10.80
C LEU A 101 4.49 -2.33 -12.30
N GLY A 102 5.54 -1.71 -12.87
CA GLY A 102 5.60 -1.39 -14.28
C GLY A 102 5.70 -2.61 -15.21
N ALA A 103 6.19 -3.74 -14.69
CA ALA A 103 6.28 -5.00 -15.44
C ALA A 103 5.01 -5.86 -15.33
N MET A 104 4.15 -5.62 -14.32
CA MET A 104 2.90 -6.34 -14.11
C MET A 104 1.87 -6.02 -15.20
N GLN A 105 1.05 -7.03 -15.55
CA GLN A 105 -0.08 -6.91 -16.47
C GLN A 105 -1.41 -6.81 -15.72
N THR A 106 -1.43 -7.18 -14.44
CA THR A 106 -2.60 -7.13 -13.56
C THR A 106 -2.50 -5.95 -12.60
N ALA A 107 -3.62 -5.58 -11.99
CA ALA A 107 -3.65 -4.52 -11.00
C ALA A 107 -3.04 -4.99 -9.66
N ALA A 108 -2.26 -4.11 -9.03
CA ALA A 108 -1.73 -4.33 -7.69
C ALA A 108 -1.83 -3.04 -6.86
N LEU A 109 -1.90 -3.19 -5.54
CA LEU A 109 -1.78 -2.08 -4.61
C LEU A 109 -0.31 -1.68 -4.50
N PHE A 110 -0.01 -0.41 -4.71
CA PHE A 110 1.34 0.11 -4.52
C PHE A 110 1.45 0.76 -3.15
N LEU A 111 2.03 0.06 -2.20
CA LEU A 111 2.16 0.47 -0.81
C LEU A 111 3.60 0.87 -0.45
N ALA A 112 4.53 0.82 -1.40
CA ALA A 112 5.92 1.18 -1.17
C ALA A 112 6.07 2.65 -0.77
N GLY A 113 6.75 2.89 0.35
CA GLY A 113 6.94 4.24 0.88
C GLY A 113 5.71 4.89 1.53
N THR A 114 4.54 4.21 1.52
CA THR A 114 3.29 4.73 2.12
C THR A 114 2.96 4.08 3.46
N VAL A 115 3.51 2.89 3.73
CA VAL A 115 3.28 2.17 4.98
C VAL A 115 4.25 2.65 6.05
N ALA A 116 3.73 3.16 7.16
CA ALA A 116 4.56 3.54 8.30
C ALA A 116 5.31 2.31 8.86
N PRO A 117 6.55 2.46 9.35
CA PRO A 117 7.33 1.34 9.90
C PRO A 117 6.61 0.58 11.01
N ARG A 118 5.79 1.27 11.82
CA ARG A 118 4.99 0.65 12.89
C ARG A 118 3.78 -0.13 12.38
N THR A 119 3.27 0.21 11.18
CA THR A 119 2.10 -0.44 10.55
C THR A 119 2.50 -1.65 9.72
N LEU A 120 3.74 -1.69 9.22
CA LEU A 120 4.24 -2.80 8.42
C LEU A 120 4.10 -4.18 9.11
N PRO A 121 4.42 -4.35 10.41
CA PRO A 121 4.20 -5.62 11.09
C PRO A 121 2.72 -6.05 11.11
N GLN A 122 1.80 -5.11 11.26
CA GLN A 122 0.37 -5.39 11.24
C GLN A 122 -0.10 -5.79 9.83
N LEU A 123 0.42 -5.13 8.80
CA LEU A 123 0.15 -5.49 7.41
C LEU A 123 0.64 -6.91 7.11
N ILE A 124 1.86 -7.26 7.56
CA ILE A 124 2.42 -8.61 7.41
C ILE A 124 1.60 -9.66 8.18
N ALA A 125 1.17 -9.35 9.41
CA ALA A 125 0.36 -10.26 10.22
C ALA A 125 -1.00 -10.57 9.58
N ASN A 126 -1.55 -9.63 8.81
CA ASN A 126 -2.84 -9.76 8.12
C ASN A 126 -2.72 -10.27 6.69
N ALA A 127 -1.51 -10.51 6.20
CA ALA A 127 -1.30 -11.09 4.87
C ALA A 127 -1.38 -12.62 4.88
N ARG A 128 -1.80 -13.18 3.77
CA ARG A 128 -1.85 -14.64 3.55
C ARG A 128 -0.50 -15.20 3.13
N LEU A 129 0.33 -14.37 2.51
CA LEU A 129 1.66 -14.73 2.07
C LEU A 129 2.53 -13.48 1.91
N LEU A 130 3.81 -13.62 2.23
CA LEU A 130 4.86 -12.67 1.86
C LEU A 130 5.85 -13.35 0.93
N VAL A 131 6.18 -12.72 -0.20
CA VAL A 131 7.24 -13.14 -1.13
C VAL A 131 8.33 -12.07 -1.15
N SER A 132 9.57 -12.45 -0.88
CA SER A 132 10.70 -11.52 -0.85
C SER A 132 12.03 -12.20 -1.14
N ASP A 133 13.00 -11.47 -1.69
CA ASP A 133 14.40 -11.90 -1.82
C ASP A 133 15.30 -11.36 -0.68
N ASP A 134 14.71 -10.70 0.32
CA ASP A 134 15.45 -10.18 1.46
C ASP A 134 15.32 -11.08 2.70
N ALA A 135 16.38 -11.83 3.00
CA ALA A 135 16.48 -12.73 4.15
C ALA A 135 17.16 -12.08 5.37
N ALA A 136 17.47 -10.78 5.34
CA ALA A 136 18.15 -10.09 6.44
C ALA A 136 17.37 -10.17 7.75
N ALA A 137 18.07 -10.07 8.88
CA ALA A 137 17.48 -10.18 10.21
C ALA A 137 16.49 -9.03 10.56
N SER A 138 16.59 -7.90 9.87
CA SER A 138 15.67 -6.75 10.02
C SER A 138 14.65 -6.64 8.90
N SER A 139 14.57 -7.67 8.03
CA SER A 139 13.70 -7.65 6.86
C SER A 139 12.23 -7.95 7.20
N PRO A 140 11.30 -7.64 6.28
CA PRO A 140 9.92 -8.10 6.37
C PRO A 140 9.78 -9.61 6.51
N VAL A 141 10.71 -10.41 5.95
CA VAL A 141 10.75 -11.87 6.13
C VAL A 141 11.01 -12.26 7.58
N ALA A 142 11.93 -11.59 8.27
CA ALA A 142 12.17 -11.84 9.68
C ALA A 142 10.92 -11.52 10.52
N THR A 143 10.22 -10.44 10.19
CA THR A 143 8.95 -10.08 10.80
C THR A 143 7.87 -11.12 10.53
N ALA A 144 7.70 -11.56 9.27
CA ALA A 144 6.74 -12.60 8.91
C ALA A 144 7.00 -13.91 9.67
N ARG A 145 8.28 -14.29 9.80
CA ARG A 145 8.69 -15.46 10.56
C ARG A 145 8.31 -15.36 12.04
N ALA A 146 8.56 -14.20 12.65
CA ALA A 146 8.22 -13.95 14.05
C ALA A 146 6.71 -13.97 14.31
N LEU A 147 5.92 -13.50 13.36
CA LEU A 147 4.46 -13.43 13.43
C LEU A 147 3.76 -14.73 12.98
N GLY A 148 4.50 -15.68 12.43
CA GLY A 148 3.94 -16.92 11.87
C GLY A 148 3.23 -16.73 10.52
N THR A 149 3.43 -15.60 9.86
CA THR A 149 2.89 -15.35 8.52
C THR A 149 3.62 -16.22 7.50
N PRO A 150 2.91 -16.95 6.62
CA PRO A 150 3.52 -17.70 5.53
C PRO A 150 4.40 -16.80 4.68
N HIS A 151 5.60 -17.26 4.35
CA HIS A 151 6.53 -16.49 3.55
C HIS A 151 7.37 -17.38 2.62
N ILE A 152 7.77 -16.80 1.50
CA ILE A 152 8.71 -17.41 0.55
C ILE A 152 9.90 -16.46 0.44
N VAL A 153 11.07 -17.00 0.75
CA VAL A 153 12.33 -16.34 0.46
C VAL A 153 12.79 -16.83 -0.91
N LEU A 154 13.07 -15.87 -1.78
CA LEU A 154 13.64 -16.13 -3.09
C LEU A 154 15.15 -16.28 -2.90
N ASP A 155 15.68 -17.45 -3.28
CA ASP A 155 17.07 -17.78 -3.08
C ASP A 155 18.02 -16.87 -3.86
N GLU A 156 19.22 -16.70 -3.32
CA GLU A 156 20.33 -15.91 -3.90
C GLU A 156 20.80 -16.43 -5.28
N HIS A 157 20.27 -17.55 -5.75
CA HIS A 157 20.55 -18.14 -7.06
C HIS A 157 19.36 -17.94 -8.02
N PRO A 158 19.12 -16.72 -8.49
CA PRO A 158 17.91 -16.40 -9.28
C PRO A 158 17.86 -17.06 -10.65
N ARG A 159 18.91 -17.77 -11.04
CA ARG A 159 19.04 -18.36 -12.38
C ARG A 159 18.34 -19.71 -12.52
N ASP A 160 18.16 -20.43 -11.41
CA ASP A 160 17.67 -21.80 -11.42
C ASP A 160 16.20 -21.96 -11.00
N THR A 161 15.58 -20.91 -10.43
CA THR A 161 14.19 -20.97 -9.99
C THR A 161 13.34 -20.02 -10.84
N GLY A 162 12.59 -20.57 -11.78
CA GLY A 162 11.68 -19.81 -12.63
C GLY A 162 10.48 -19.25 -11.84
N SER A 163 9.86 -18.20 -12.37
CA SER A 163 8.63 -17.57 -11.79
C SER A 163 7.52 -18.61 -11.59
N ASP A 164 7.36 -19.58 -12.50
CA ASP A 164 6.35 -20.65 -12.39
C ASP A 164 6.58 -21.55 -11.17
N ALA A 165 7.82 -21.88 -10.85
CA ALA A 165 8.13 -22.69 -9.67
C ALA A 165 7.85 -21.93 -8.38
N ILE A 166 8.11 -20.62 -8.34
CA ILE A 166 7.78 -19.77 -7.19
C ILE A 166 6.25 -19.61 -7.07
N ALA A 167 5.54 -19.37 -8.15
CA ALA A 167 4.09 -19.30 -8.14
C ALA A 167 3.45 -20.62 -7.66
N ALA A 168 3.98 -21.77 -8.08
CA ALA A 168 3.54 -23.07 -7.58
C ALA A 168 3.78 -23.24 -6.07
N ARG A 169 4.96 -22.81 -5.57
CA ARG A 169 5.25 -22.79 -4.12
C ARG A 169 4.31 -21.86 -3.36
N ALA A 170 4.00 -20.69 -3.93
CA ALA A 170 3.06 -19.71 -3.36
C ALA A 170 1.66 -20.31 -3.24
N ARG A 171 1.14 -20.93 -4.30
CA ARG A 171 -0.14 -21.65 -4.31
C ARG A 171 -0.19 -22.75 -3.23
N ALA A 172 0.89 -23.55 -3.13
CA ALA A 172 0.97 -24.58 -2.10
C ALA A 172 1.03 -24.02 -0.67
N ALA A 173 1.61 -22.85 -0.45
CA ALA A 173 1.60 -22.17 0.84
C ALA A 173 0.23 -21.61 1.16
N LEU A 174 -0.41 -20.98 0.20
CA LEU A 174 -1.75 -20.36 0.33
C LEU A 174 -2.83 -21.41 0.59
N SER A 175 -2.77 -22.58 -0.05
CA SER A 175 -3.73 -23.67 0.19
C SER A 175 -3.65 -24.29 1.59
N LYS A 176 -2.53 -24.16 2.28
CA LYS A 176 -2.35 -24.64 3.66
C LYS A 176 -2.94 -23.69 4.71
N THR A 177 -3.16 -22.44 4.35
CA THR A 177 -3.65 -21.41 5.27
C THR A 177 -5.19 -21.37 5.44
N GLY A 178 -5.92 -22.34 4.88
CA GLY A 178 -7.36 -22.55 5.06
C GLY A 178 -8.25 -21.71 4.14
N ASP A 179 -9.35 -22.24 3.79
CA ASP A 179 -10.64 -21.91 3.20
C ASP A 179 -10.88 -20.67 2.30
N ALA A 180 -9.96 -19.77 2.12
CA ALA A 180 -10.13 -18.67 1.20
C ALA A 180 -9.42 -18.95 -0.13
N HIS A 181 -10.05 -19.75 -0.98
CA HIS A 181 -9.71 -19.73 -2.40
C HIS A 181 -10.58 -18.66 -3.04
N PRO A 182 -10.04 -17.51 -3.41
CA PRO A 182 -10.83 -16.48 -4.09
C PRO A 182 -11.17 -16.99 -5.48
N GLY A 183 -12.41 -17.38 -5.68
CA GLY A 183 -12.86 -18.04 -6.91
C GLY A 183 -12.91 -17.15 -8.15
N GLU A 184 -12.57 -15.85 -8.05
CA GLU A 184 -12.62 -14.91 -9.17
C GLU A 184 -11.40 -13.97 -9.17
N PRO A 185 -10.92 -13.53 -10.35
CA PRO A 185 -9.82 -12.59 -10.45
C PRO A 185 -10.13 -11.28 -9.71
N PHE A 186 -9.14 -10.77 -8.97
CA PHE A 186 -9.26 -9.48 -8.31
C PHE A 186 -9.36 -8.36 -9.36
N THR A 187 -10.44 -7.59 -9.29
CA THR A 187 -10.61 -6.39 -10.12
C THR A 187 -10.57 -5.16 -9.22
N LEU A 188 -9.58 -4.30 -9.43
CA LEU A 188 -9.50 -3.04 -8.71
C LEU A 188 -10.71 -2.17 -9.07
N HIS A 189 -11.64 -2.01 -8.12
CA HIS A 189 -12.78 -1.14 -8.32
C HIS A 189 -12.36 0.30 -8.09
N MET A 190 -12.05 1.02 -9.17
CA MET A 190 -11.87 2.47 -9.12
C MET A 190 -13.25 3.09 -8.87
N PRO A 191 -13.42 3.92 -7.82
CA PRO A 191 -14.66 4.67 -7.67
C PRO A 191 -14.86 5.53 -8.91
N ALA A 192 -16.04 5.45 -9.50
CA ALA A 192 -16.39 6.25 -10.66
C ALA A 192 -16.18 7.73 -10.35
N ALA A 193 -15.40 8.42 -11.17
CA ALA A 193 -15.31 9.86 -11.11
C ALA A 193 -16.72 10.41 -11.24
N HIS A 194 -17.20 11.11 -10.21
CA HIS A 194 -18.48 11.82 -10.29
C HIS A 194 -18.34 12.85 -11.40
N GLU A 195 -18.99 12.57 -12.53
CA GLU A 195 -19.29 13.60 -13.52
C GLU A 195 -20.24 14.58 -12.86
N SER A 196 -19.72 15.74 -12.52
CA SER A 196 -20.53 16.89 -12.16
C SER A 196 -21.12 17.46 -13.44
N ALA A 197 -22.43 17.31 -13.60
CA ALA A 197 -23.22 18.06 -14.56
C ALA A 197 -23.55 19.45 -13.98
#